data_02101b8da2e222f1e43e3ca75719b2db
#
_entry.id   02101b8da2e222f1e43e3ca75719b2db
#
_cell.length_a   1.000
_cell.length_b   1.000
_cell.length_c   1.000
_cell.angle_alpha   90.00
_cell.angle_beta   90.00
_cell.angle_gamma   90.00
#
_symmetry.space_group_name_H-M   'P 1'
#
loop_
_entity.id
_entity.type
_entity.pdbx_description
1 polymer ?
#
loop_
_entity_poly.entity_id
_entity_poly.type
_entity_poly.pdbx_seq_one_letter_code
_entity_poly.pdbx_strand_id
1 'polypeptide(L)'
;MSTPSARTGGSLDAWFKISQRGSTVRQEVVAGLTTFLAMVYSVIVVPGMLGKAGFPPAAVFVATCLVAGLGSIVMGLWANLPLAIGCAISLTAFTAFSLVLGQHISVPVALGAVFLMGVLFTVISATGIRSWILRNLPHGVAPVSYTHLTLPTKR
;
A
#
# COMPACT_ATOMS: atom_id res chain seq x y z
N MET A 1 -6.97 19.22 -40.12
CA MET A 1 -7.43 19.33 -38.73
C MET A 1 -8.50 18.28 -38.50
N SER A 2 -8.11 17.11 -38.03
CA SER A 2 -9.03 16.01 -37.71
C SER A 2 -9.49 16.18 -36.25
N THR A 3 -10.79 16.46 -36.08
CA THR A 3 -11.47 16.47 -34.79
C THR A 3 -11.29 15.12 -34.07
N PRO A 4 -10.87 15.08 -32.82
CA PRO A 4 -10.88 13.83 -32.09
C PRO A 4 -12.32 13.40 -31.85
N SER A 5 -12.67 12.26 -32.41
CA SER A 5 -13.94 11.58 -32.17
C SER A 5 -14.11 11.40 -30.68
N ALA A 6 -15.13 12.00 -30.09
CA ALA A 6 -15.56 11.79 -28.71
C ALA A 6 -15.92 10.31 -28.57
N ARG A 7 -15.01 9.53 -27.99
CA ARG A 7 -15.30 8.16 -27.57
C ARG A 7 -16.29 8.28 -26.41
N THR A 8 -17.50 7.78 -26.62
CA THR A 8 -18.53 7.61 -25.61
C THR A 8 -17.94 6.79 -24.48
N GLY A 9 -17.54 7.47 -23.41
CA GLY A 9 -17.07 6.84 -22.19
C GLY A 9 -18.18 6.01 -21.58
N GLY A 10 -17.95 4.70 -21.41
CA GLY A 10 -18.86 3.85 -20.66
C GLY A 10 -18.97 4.30 -19.20
N SER A 11 -19.89 3.69 -18.42
CA SER A 11 -20.10 4.01 -17.01
C SER A 11 -18.80 3.96 -16.16
N LEU A 12 -17.83 3.15 -16.55
CA LEU A 12 -16.50 3.09 -15.93
C LEU A 12 -15.69 4.37 -16.14
N ASP A 13 -15.75 4.96 -17.33
CA ASP A 13 -15.04 6.20 -17.63
C ASP A 13 -15.64 7.39 -16.87
N ALA A 14 -16.97 7.40 -16.68
CA ALA A 14 -17.65 8.41 -15.88
C ALA A 14 -17.24 8.36 -14.41
N TRP A 15 -17.04 7.15 -13.85
CA TRP A 15 -16.66 6.98 -12.44
C TRP A 15 -15.16 7.24 -12.22
N PHE A 16 -14.29 6.65 -13.02
CA PHE A 16 -12.83 6.73 -12.82
C PHE A 16 -12.15 7.87 -13.58
N LYS A 17 -12.88 8.61 -14.41
CA LYS A 17 -12.37 9.74 -15.22
C LYS A 17 -11.13 9.38 -16.05
N ILE A 18 -11.13 8.17 -16.62
CA ILE A 18 -9.99 7.59 -17.35
C ILE A 18 -9.59 8.46 -18.53
N SER A 19 -10.58 8.86 -19.35
CA SER A 19 -10.36 9.72 -20.53
C SER A 19 -9.83 11.10 -20.15
N GLN A 20 -10.28 11.67 -19.03
CA GLN A 20 -9.78 12.96 -18.52
C GLN A 20 -8.32 12.90 -18.08
N ARG A 21 -7.85 11.73 -17.63
CA ARG A 21 -6.46 11.47 -17.25
C ARG A 21 -5.56 11.10 -18.42
N GLY A 22 -6.09 11.05 -19.65
CA GLY A 22 -5.35 10.68 -20.85
C GLY A 22 -4.98 9.20 -20.93
N SER A 23 -5.65 8.36 -20.16
CA SER A 23 -5.43 6.91 -20.09
C SER A 23 -6.49 6.14 -20.88
N THR A 24 -6.27 4.86 -21.06
CA THR A 24 -7.23 3.93 -21.67
C THR A 24 -7.52 2.80 -20.69
N VAL A 25 -8.73 2.22 -20.78
CA VAL A 25 -9.12 1.07 -19.93
C VAL A 25 -8.09 -0.07 -20.02
N ARG A 26 -7.57 -0.35 -21.20
CA ARG A 26 -6.53 -1.36 -21.41
C ARG A 26 -5.25 -1.03 -20.64
N GLN A 27 -4.85 0.23 -20.66
CA GLN A 27 -3.64 0.70 -19.96
C GLN A 27 -3.80 0.61 -18.45
N GLU A 28 -4.97 0.97 -17.92
CA GLU A 28 -5.29 0.85 -16.50
C GLU A 28 -5.29 -0.62 -16.03
N VAL A 29 -5.86 -1.53 -16.83
CA VAL A 29 -5.85 -2.97 -16.52
C VAL A 29 -4.42 -3.52 -16.52
N VAL A 30 -3.60 -3.17 -17.51
CA VAL A 30 -2.20 -3.61 -17.58
C VAL A 30 -1.41 -3.03 -16.40
N ALA A 31 -1.60 -1.76 -16.07
CA ALA A 31 -0.95 -1.14 -14.91
C ALA A 31 -1.37 -1.82 -13.59
N GLY A 32 -2.66 -2.10 -13.41
CA GLY A 32 -3.18 -2.82 -12.25
C GLY A 32 -2.59 -4.23 -12.13
N LEU A 33 -2.51 -4.97 -13.23
CA LEU A 33 -1.90 -6.30 -13.27
C LEU A 33 -0.40 -6.25 -12.91
N THR A 34 0.31 -5.26 -13.43
CA THR A 34 1.74 -5.05 -13.12
C THR A 34 1.94 -4.77 -11.63
N THR A 35 1.11 -3.90 -11.06
CA THR A 35 1.13 -3.59 -9.62
C THR A 35 0.81 -4.83 -8.79
N PHE A 36 -0.19 -5.62 -9.19
CA PHE A 36 -0.53 -6.88 -8.53
C PHE A 36 0.65 -7.85 -8.54
N LEU A 37 1.29 -8.07 -9.69
CA LEU A 37 2.44 -8.96 -9.81
C LEU A 37 3.63 -8.50 -8.97
N ALA A 38 3.85 -7.19 -8.87
CA ALA A 38 4.89 -6.63 -8.01
C ALA A 38 4.63 -6.87 -6.52
N MET A 39 3.34 -6.93 -6.12
CA MET A 39 2.97 -7.10 -4.71
C MET A 39 2.69 -8.54 -4.30
N VAL A 40 2.39 -9.44 -5.24
CA VAL A 40 2.04 -10.84 -4.95
C VAL A 40 3.14 -11.58 -4.19
N TYR A 41 4.38 -11.19 -4.40
CA TYR A 41 5.52 -11.73 -3.68
C TYR A 41 5.40 -11.53 -2.15
N SER A 42 4.86 -10.41 -1.69
CA SER A 42 4.67 -10.14 -0.24
C SER A 42 3.67 -11.09 0.40
N VAL A 43 2.68 -11.56 -0.37
CA VAL A 43 1.65 -12.52 0.09
C VAL A 43 2.27 -13.88 0.44
N ILE A 44 3.40 -14.23 -0.18
CA ILE A 44 4.14 -15.48 0.10
C ILE A 44 5.18 -15.25 1.21
N VAL A 45 5.89 -14.13 1.16
CA VAL A 45 6.98 -13.82 2.09
C VAL A 45 6.48 -13.58 3.52
N VAL A 46 5.38 -12.85 3.69
CA VAL A 46 4.84 -12.51 5.01
C VAL A 46 4.45 -13.74 5.82
N PRO A 47 3.66 -14.70 5.30
CA PRO A 47 3.37 -15.95 6.02
C PRO A 47 4.62 -16.79 6.30
N GLY A 48 5.59 -16.80 5.37
CA GLY A 48 6.85 -17.50 5.55
C GLY A 48 7.69 -16.95 6.71
N MET A 49 7.70 -15.64 6.88
CA MET A 49 8.43 -14.96 7.98
C MET A 49 7.71 -15.16 9.32
N LEU A 50 6.43 -14.90 9.38
CA LEU A 50 5.64 -15.05 10.61
C LEU A 50 5.49 -16.51 11.01
N GLY A 51 5.45 -17.45 10.05
CA GLY A 51 5.44 -18.88 10.34
C GLY A 51 6.68 -19.36 11.10
N LYS A 52 7.86 -18.79 10.82
CA LYS A 52 9.09 -19.07 11.60
C LYS A 52 9.01 -18.57 13.04
N ALA A 53 8.20 -17.56 13.29
CA ALA A 53 7.96 -17.01 14.63
C ALA A 53 6.81 -17.72 15.39
N GLY A 54 6.23 -18.79 14.83
CA GLY A 54 5.17 -19.58 15.49
C GLY A 54 3.76 -19.12 15.19
N PHE A 55 3.55 -18.21 14.23
CA PHE A 55 2.20 -17.89 13.75
C PHE A 55 1.69 -18.98 12.80
N PRO A 56 0.38 -19.30 12.79
CA PRO A 56 -0.17 -20.26 11.84
C PRO A 56 -0.11 -19.70 10.41
N PRO A 57 0.72 -20.29 9.51
CA PRO A 57 1.00 -19.69 8.19
C PRO A 57 -0.24 -19.54 7.32
N ALA A 58 -1.18 -20.51 7.39
CA ALA A 58 -2.42 -20.47 6.63
C ALA A 58 -3.31 -19.27 7.05
N ALA A 59 -3.44 -19.01 8.35
CA ALA A 59 -4.21 -17.87 8.83
C ALA A 59 -3.57 -16.55 8.45
N VAL A 60 -2.25 -16.45 8.54
CA VAL A 60 -1.50 -15.26 8.11
C VAL A 60 -1.66 -15.01 6.61
N PHE A 61 -1.59 -16.06 5.81
CA PHE A 61 -1.80 -15.98 4.35
C PHE A 61 -3.18 -15.41 4.02
N VAL A 62 -4.24 -15.99 4.59
CA VAL A 62 -5.62 -15.53 4.36
C VAL A 62 -5.80 -14.08 4.83
N ALA A 63 -5.31 -13.75 6.02
CA ALA A 63 -5.39 -12.38 6.55
C ALA A 63 -4.65 -11.38 5.64
N THR A 64 -3.47 -11.73 5.16
CA THR A 64 -2.68 -10.89 4.24
C THR A 64 -3.43 -10.66 2.91
N CYS A 65 -4.01 -11.71 2.33
CA CYS A 65 -4.81 -11.61 1.11
C CYS A 65 -6.06 -10.75 1.31
N LEU A 66 -6.78 -10.93 2.42
CA LEU A 66 -7.99 -10.16 2.72
C LEU A 66 -7.67 -8.68 2.92
N VAL A 67 -6.67 -8.36 3.72
CA VAL A 67 -6.28 -6.97 3.99
C VAL A 67 -5.77 -6.28 2.73
N ALA A 68 -4.90 -6.93 1.96
CA ALA A 68 -4.38 -6.38 0.72
C ALA A 68 -5.48 -6.22 -0.34
N GLY A 69 -6.35 -7.23 -0.50
CA GLY A 69 -7.43 -7.21 -1.47
C GLY A 69 -8.50 -6.18 -1.13
N LEU A 70 -9.08 -6.24 0.06
CA LEU A 70 -10.12 -5.29 0.50
C LEU A 70 -9.58 -3.87 0.58
N GLY A 71 -8.37 -3.69 1.12
CA GLY A 71 -7.75 -2.38 1.21
C GLY A 71 -7.51 -1.75 -0.16
N SER A 72 -7.02 -2.52 -1.13
CA SER A 72 -6.79 -2.03 -2.50
C SER A 72 -8.11 -1.71 -3.22
N ILE A 73 -9.16 -2.52 -3.03
CA ILE A 73 -10.50 -2.26 -3.58
C ILE A 73 -11.08 -0.97 -2.99
N VAL A 74 -11.04 -0.80 -1.68
CA VAL A 74 -11.54 0.41 -1.01
C VAL A 74 -10.76 1.65 -1.49
N MET A 75 -9.44 1.54 -1.63
CA MET A 75 -8.61 2.64 -2.14
C MET A 75 -8.97 2.99 -3.59
N GLY A 76 -9.18 1.99 -4.44
CA GLY A 76 -9.58 2.19 -5.84
C GLY A 76 -10.96 2.80 -5.97
N LEU A 77 -11.95 2.31 -5.22
CA LEU A 77 -13.34 2.75 -5.34
C LEU A 77 -13.63 4.06 -4.62
N TRP A 78 -13.06 4.26 -3.42
CA TRP A 78 -13.34 5.44 -2.60
C TRP A 78 -12.40 6.60 -2.90
N ALA A 79 -11.10 6.34 -2.86
CA ALA A 79 -10.10 7.39 -3.09
C ALA A 79 -9.84 7.65 -4.57
N ASN A 80 -10.32 6.78 -5.47
CA ASN A 80 -10.08 6.85 -6.92
C ASN A 80 -8.58 7.02 -7.26
N LEU A 81 -7.73 6.34 -6.47
CA LEU A 81 -6.28 6.35 -6.61
C LEU A 81 -5.79 4.98 -7.06
N PRO A 82 -4.92 4.90 -8.08
CA PRO A 82 -4.36 3.65 -8.57
C PRO A 82 -3.23 3.15 -7.64
N LEU A 83 -3.55 3.01 -6.35
CA LEU A 83 -2.60 2.56 -5.32
C LEU A 83 -3.05 1.21 -4.78
N ALA A 84 -2.14 0.25 -4.77
CA ALA A 84 -2.36 -1.01 -4.08
C ALA A 84 -1.83 -0.93 -2.64
N ILE A 85 -2.58 -1.51 -1.71
CA ILE A 85 -2.20 -1.62 -0.30
C ILE A 85 -1.52 -2.97 -0.10
N GLY A 86 -0.31 -2.94 0.45
CA GLY A 86 0.46 -4.13 0.77
C GLY A 86 1.01 -4.12 2.18
N CYS A 87 1.53 -5.25 2.61
CA CYS A 87 2.14 -5.40 3.92
C CYS A 87 3.53 -4.75 3.98
N ALA A 88 3.82 -4.04 5.08
CA ALA A 88 5.15 -3.51 5.37
C ALA A 88 6.07 -4.66 5.80
N ILE A 89 6.87 -5.20 4.88
CA ILE A 89 7.74 -6.35 5.12
C ILE A 89 8.73 -6.08 6.24
N SER A 90 9.29 -4.88 6.32
CA SER A 90 10.22 -4.50 7.39
C SER A 90 9.59 -4.55 8.78
N LEU A 91 8.35 -4.07 8.92
CA LEU A 91 7.60 -4.13 10.17
C LEU A 91 7.23 -5.57 10.53
N THR A 92 6.86 -6.36 9.54
CA THR A 92 6.59 -7.80 9.70
C THR A 92 7.84 -8.56 10.16
N ALA A 93 8.99 -8.27 9.54
CA ALA A 93 10.27 -8.84 9.93
C ALA A 93 10.66 -8.46 11.36
N PHE A 94 10.48 -7.20 11.73
CA PHE A 94 10.73 -6.74 13.10
C PHE A 94 9.84 -7.48 14.12
N THR A 95 8.55 -7.62 13.83
CA THR A 95 7.61 -8.34 14.69
C THR A 95 7.99 -9.81 14.84
N ALA A 96 8.32 -10.49 13.74
CA ALA A 96 8.67 -11.90 13.74
C ALA A 96 10.01 -12.16 14.44
N PHE A 97 11.06 -11.47 14.02
CA PHE A 97 12.43 -11.80 14.43
C PHE A 97 12.88 -11.04 15.69
N SER A 98 12.51 -9.77 15.84
CA SER A 98 12.94 -8.99 16.99
C SER A 98 12.04 -9.17 18.20
N LEU A 99 10.71 -9.10 18.02
CA LEU A 99 9.80 -9.20 19.16
C LEU A 99 9.56 -10.66 19.56
N VAL A 100 9.18 -11.54 18.66
CA VAL A 100 8.80 -12.91 19.03
C VAL A 100 10.03 -13.78 19.24
N LEU A 101 10.94 -13.85 18.29
CA LEU A 101 12.13 -14.72 18.40
C LEU A 101 13.25 -14.10 19.24
N GLY A 102 13.48 -12.79 19.15
CA GLY A 102 14.59 -12.13 19.85
C GLY A 102 14.29 -11.85 21.32
N GLN A 103 13.09 -11.39 21.65
CA GLN A 103 12.67 -11.06 23.01
C GLN A 103 11.78 -12.12 23.66
N HIS A 104 11.51 -13.24 22.97
CA HIS A 104 10.66 -14.33 23.43
C HIS A 104 9.25 -13.89 23.86
N ILE A 105 8.73 -12.85 23.21
CA ILE A 105 7.38 -12.34 23.47
C ILE A 105 6.37 -13.30 22.84
N SER A 106 5.33 -13.66 23.59
CA SER A 106 4.29 -14.55 23.08
C SER A 106 3.54 -13.93 21.88
N VAL A 107 3.14 -14.75 20.93
CA VAL A 107 2.43 -14.33 19.71
C VAL A 107 1.21 -13.44 19.99
N PRO A 108 0.33 -13.74 20.98
CA PRO A 108 -0.81 -12.88 21.29
C PRO A 108 -0.42 -11.49 21.77
N VAL A 109 0.64 -11.37 22.55
CA VAL A 109 1.14 -10.07 23.05
C VAL A 109 1.75 -9.25 21.89
N ALA A 110 2.51 -9.90 21.01
CA ALA A 110 3.05 -9.25 19.82
C ALA A 110 1.93 -8.73 18.90
N LEU A 111 0.88 -9.51 18.68
CA LEU A 111 -0.31 -9.08 17.91
C LEU A 111 -1.02 -7.90 18.58
N GLY A 112 -1.17 -7.93 19.90
CA GLY A 112 -1.75 -6.83 20.67
C GLY A 112 -0.95 -5.54 20.51
N ALA A 113 0.37 -5.61 20.57
CA ALA A 113 1.26 -4.46 20.37
C ALA A 113 1.14 -3.87 18.96
N VAL A 114 1.10 -4.73 17.93
CA VAL A 114 0.89 -4.30 16.53
C VAL A 114 -0.48 -3.67 16.34
N PHE A 115 -1.52 -4.23 16.95
CA PHE A 115 -2.86 -3.66 16.91
C PHE A 115 -2.93 -2.28 17.56
N LEU A 116 -2.38 -2.12 18.76
CA LEU A 116 -2.31 -0.83 19.45
C LEU A 116 -1.54 0.21 18.64
N MET A 117 -0.42 -0.19 18.03
CA MET A 117 0.34 0.67 17.13
C MET A 117 -0.48 1.10 15.92
N GLY A 118 -1.25 0.18 15.33
CA GLY A 118 -2.15 0.48 14.20
C GLY A 118 -3.25 1.48 14.59
N VAL A 119 -3.87 1.30 15.76
CA VAL A 119 -4.89 2.21 16.29
C VAL A 119 -4.28 3.59 16.55
N LEU A 120 -3.14 3.66 17.24
CA LEU A 120 -2.44 4.91 17.51
C LEU A 120 -2.08 5.66 16.23
N PHE A 121 -1.55 4.94 15.24
CA PHE A 121 -1.23 5.52 13.92
C PHE A 121 -2.47 6.06 13.21
N THR A 122 -3.59 5.35 13.28
CA THR A 122 -4.86 5.78 12.70
C THR A 122 -5.38 7.06 13.37
N VAL A 123 -5.32 7.13 14.71
CA VAL A 123 -5.71 8.33 15.48
C VAL A 123 -4.83 9.52 15.11
N ILE A 124 -3.50 9.34 15.07
CA ILE A 124 -2.56 10.39 14.69
C ILE A 124 -2.81 10.86 13.25
N SER A 125 -3.13 9.93 12.34
CA SER A 125 -3.43 10.25 10.95
C SER A 125 -4.75 11.03 10.82
N ALA A 126 -5.78 10.67 11.60
CA ALA A 126 -7.08 11.34 11.61
C ALA A 126 -7.02 12.75 12.21
N THR A 127 -6.16 13.00 13.19
CA THR A 127 -5.97 14.31 13.82
C THR A 127 -5.21 15.32 12.94
N GLY A 128 -4.72 14.89 11.78
CA GLY A 128 -3.99 15.78 10.86
C GLY A 128 -2.57 16.14 11.30
N ILE A 129 -2.09 15.61 12.41
CA ILE A 129 -0.72 15.83 12.92
C ILE A 129 0.32 15.46 11.86
N ARG A 130 0.08 14.41 11.07
CA ARG A 130 0.95 14.01 9.96
C ARG A 130 1.10 15.12 8.92
N SER A 131 0.00 15.76 8.54
CA SER A 131 0.02 16.88 7.59
C SER A 131 0.73 18.10 8.17
N TRP A 132 0.59 18.35 9.47
CA TRP A 132 1.29 19.40 10.18
C TRP A 132 2.80 19.15 10.22
N ILE A 133 3.24 17.93 10.54
CA ILE A 133 4.66 17.53 10.51
C ILE A 133 5.24 17.71 9.11
N LEU A 134 4.54 17.23 8.07
CA LEU A 134 5.00 17.34 6.68
C LEU A 134 5.13 18.80 6.21
N ARG A 135 4.25 19.68 6.69
CA ARG A 135 4.32 21.12 6.37
C ARG A 135 5.43 21.85 7.11
N ASN A 136 5.79 21.38 8.30
CA ASN A 136 6.84 21.96 9.13
C ASN A 136 8.23 21.32 8.94
N LEU A 137 8.34 20.31 8.06
CA LEU A 137 9.65 19.79 7.67
C LEU A 137 10.45 20.89 6.94
N PRO A 138 11.70 21.15 7.34
CA PRO A 138 12.56 22.08 6.65
C PRO A 138 12.63 21.72 5.16
N HIS A 139 12.47 22.72 4.30
CA HIS A 139 12.45 22.54 2.83
C HIS A 139 13.68 21.83 2.25
N GLY A 140 14.77 21.69 3.02
CA GLY A 140 15.95 20.95 2.62
C GLY A 140 15.84 19.43 2.63
N VAL A 141 14.89 18.85 3.41
CA VAL A 141 14.74 17.39 3.54
C VAL A 141 13.74 16.82 2.54
N ALA A 142 12.70 17.59 2.21
CA ALA A 142 11.68 17.17 1.27
C ALA A 142 12.21 16.88 -0.15
N PRO A 143 13.04 17.74 -0.78
CA PRO A 143 13.56 17.47 -2.12
C PRO A 143 14.53 16.30 -2.19
N VAL A 144 15.26 15.98 -1.12
CA VAL A 144 16.20 14.85 -1.09
C VAL A 144 15.44 13.50 -1.17
N SER A 145 14.31 13.38 -0.50
CA SER A 145 13.48 12.18 -0.58
C SER A 145 12.87 11.98 -1.98
N TYR A 146 12.51 13.05 -2.66
CA TYR A 146 11.98 13.00 -4.02
C TYR A 146 13.06 12.74 -5.08
N THR A 147 14.27 13.28 -4.92
CA THR A 147 15.36 13.08 -5.87
C THR A 147 15.95 11.68 -5.83
N HIS A 148 15.89 10.99 -4.69
CA HIS A 148 16.32 9.60 -4.59
C HIS A 148 15.25 8.59 -5.09
N LEU A 149 13.97 8.99 -5.12
CA LEU A 149 12.86 8.16 -5.62
C LEU A 149 12.57 8.38 -7.12
N THR A 150 12.90 9.54 -7.65
CA THR A 150 12.79 9.81 -9.08
C THR A 150 14.17 9.77 -9.70
N LEU A 151 14.53 8.62 -10.27
CA LEU A 151 15.61 8.55 -11.26
C LEU A 151 15.31 9.58 -12.37
N PRO A 152 16.26 10.47 -12.71
CA PRO A 152 16.04 11.42 -13.78
C PRO A 152 15.99 10.69 -15.12
N THR A 153 14.81 10.27 -15.55
CA THR A 153 14.55 9.99 -16.96
C THR A 153 14.39 11.33 -17.67
N LYS A 154 15.48 12.03 -17.85
CA LYS A 154 15.59 13.03 -18.90
C LYS A 154 16.28 12.38 -20.09
N ARG A 155 15.49 12.01 -21.07
CA ARG A 155 15.78 12.10 -22.50
C ARG A 155 14.50 12.40 -23.22
#